data_03f6a80a036cb7be86b7173787884548
#
_entry.id   03f6a80a036cb7be86b7173787884548
#
_cell.length_a   1.000
_cell.length_b   1.000
_cell.length_c   1.000
_cell.angle_alpha   90.00
_cell.angle_beta   90.00
_cell.angle_gamma   90.00
#
_symmetry.space_group_name_H-M   'P 1'
#
loop_
_entity.id
_entity.type
_entity.pdbx_description
1 polymer ?
#
loop_
_entity_poly.entity_id
_entity_poly.type
_entity_poly.pdbx_seq_one_letter_code
_entity_poly.pdbx_strand_id
1 'polypeptide(L)'
;ITRVDILGFEFEMGLFPNILDEARAKGIDIASKYIPAEVFDKRAVEKNQVVFHEVSYIEVKPHVVGAHGHTPASVAVELTDFSVFYSQGSIANAEAALKNKRSRIVVEKGQIVKVSKDARGIVKREVLTEKWTDWIDYWAVDFDFESKREIVRVKSEATDEWEETWTGDFIFENEWQSFRTKKDRSLEMKSVFHECQPGRRKLAVKVVDIFGNDTMTIVAVNIPKNGKNGGKK
;
A
#
# COMPACT_ATOMS: atom_id res chain seq x y z
N ILE A 1 -5.36 -17.94 -15.23
CA ILE A 1 -4.64 -16.64 -15.15
C ILE A 1 -4.64 -16.29 -13.67
N THR A 2 -3.46 -16.20 -13.07
CA THR A 2 -3.29 -15.92 -11.64
C THR A 2 -2.90 -14.46 -11.35
N ARG A 3 -2.47 -13.73 -12.37
CA ARG A 3 -2.09 -12.33 -12.27
C ARG A 3 -2.44 -11.56 -13.55
N VAL A 4 -2.93 -10.32 -13.40
CA VAL A 4 -3.25 -9.39 -14.49
C VAL A 4 -2.62 -8.04 -14.19
N ASP A 5 -1.82 -7.51 -15.09
CA ASP A 5 -1.31 -6.15 -15.02
C ASP A 5 -2.26 -5.21 -15.80
N ILE A 6 -2.81 -4.21 -15.12
CA ILE A 6 -3.63 -3.16 -15.72
C ILE A 6 -2.73 -1.95 -15.98
N LEU A 7 -2.59 -1.57 -17.24
CA LEU A 7 -1.76 -0.44 -17.64
C LEU A 7 -2.65 0.77 -17.91
N GLY A 8 -2.34 1.91 -17.30
CA GLY A 8 -3.06 3.17 -17.48
C GLY A 8 -2.12 4.38 -17.48
N PHE A 9 -2.49 5.42 -18.19
CA PHE A 9 -1.76 6.69 -18.17
C PHE A 9 -2.08 7.52 -16.92
N GLU A 10 -3.29 7.34 -16.40
CA GLU A 10 -3.78 7.97 -15.18
C GLU A 10 -4.68 6.98 -14.45
N PHE A 11 -4.64 7.02 -13.13
CA PHE A 11 -5.51 6.27 -12.27
C PHE A 11 -6.21 7.24 -11.33
N GLU A 12 -7.53 7.16 -11.29
CA GLU A 12 -8.34 7.98 -10.40
C GLU A 12 -8.24 7.45 -8.96
N MET A 13 -8.10 8.35 -7.99
CA MET A 13 -8.08 7.99 -6.58
C MET A 13 -9.42 7.39 -6.17
N GLY A 14 -9.38 6.26 -5.46
CA GLY A 14 -10.58 5.60 -4.92
C GLY A 14 -11.26 4.58 -5.85
N LEU A 15 -10.81 4.40 -7.11
CA LEU A 15 -11.38 3.39 -8.02
C LEU A 15 -10.94 1.95 -7.70
N PHE A 16 -9.84 1.79 -6.98
CA PHE A 16 -9.13 0.51 -6.89
C PHE A 16 -9.57 -0.46 -5.79
N PRO A 17 -9.94 -0.06 -4.56
CA PRO A 17 -10.17 -1.03 -3.50
C PRO A 17 -11.19 -2.10 -3.90
N ASN A 18 -12.35 -1.70 -4.40
CA ASN A 18 -13.44 -2.62 -4.72
C ASN A 18 -13.10 -3.58 -5.88
N ILE A 19 -12.41 -3.09 -6.93
CA ILE A 19 -12.05 -3.91 -8.10
C ILE A 19 -10.96 -4.91 -7.74
N LEU A 20 -9.98 -4.49 -6.93
CA LEU A 20 -8.91 -5.36 -6.46
C LEU A 20 -9.46 -6.46 -5.55
N ASP A 21 -10.40 -6.12 -4.67
CA ASP A 21 -11.01 -7.08 -3.75
C ASP A 21 -11.89 -8.10 -4.50
N GLU A 22 -12.68 -7.65 -5.47
CA GLU A 22 -13.43 -8.57 -6.33
C GLU A 22 -12.55 -9.53 -7.15
N ALA A 23 -11.42 -9.05 -7.62
CA ALA A 23 -10.50 -9.87 -8.39
C ALA A 23 -9.78 -10.88 -7.50
N ARG A 24 -9.35 -10.46 -6.31
CA ARG A 24 -8.75 -11.34 -5.31
C ARG A 24 -9.71 -12.42 -4.86
N ALA A 25 -10.98 -12.08 -4.65
CA ALA A 25 -12.04 -13.04 -4.34
C ALA A 25 -12.20 -14.13 -5.41
N LYS A 26 -11.83 -13.81 -6.65
CA LYS A 26 -11.80 -14.75 -7.80
C LYS A 26 -10.43 -15.41 -8.00
N GLY A 27 -9.49 -15.22 -7.07
CA GLY A 27 -8.12 -15.75 -7.15
C GLY A 27 -7.25 -15.09 -8.23
N ILE A 28 -7.57 -13.86 -8.62
CA ILE A 28 -6.82 -13.08 -9.60
C ILE A 28 -6.08 -11.95 -8.90
N ASP A 29 -4.75 -11.98 -8.94
CA ASP A 29 -3.91 -10.87 -8.50
C ASP A 29 -3.89 -9.78 -9.59
N ILE A 30 -4.28 -8.56 -9.22
CA ILE A 30 -4.26 -7.40 -10.13
C ILE A 30 -3.20 -6.43 -9.67
N ALA A 31 -2.27 -6.09 -10.57
CA ALA A 31 -1.31 -5.04 -10.39
C ALA A 31 -1.61 -3.88 -11.35
N SER A 32 -1.88 -2.71 -10.80
CA SER A 32 -2.08 -1.49 -11.58
C SER A 32 -0.74 -0.81 -11.80
N LYS A 33 -0.40 -0.54 -13.06
CA LYS A 33 0.86 0.08 -13.45
C LYS A 33 0.65 1.32 -14.29
N TYR A 34 1.40 2.36 -13.96
CA TYR A 34 1.42 3.61 -14.72
C TYR A 34 2.20 3.44 -16.03
N ILE A 35 1.61 3.91 -17.13
CA ILE A 35 2.28 3.98 -18.44
C ILE A 35 3.08 5.30 -18.47
N PRO A 36 4.43 5.25 -18.43
CA PRO A 36 5.22 6.45 -18.45
C PRO A 36 5.21 7.11 -19.84
N ALA A 37 5.35 8.43 -19.88
CA ALA A 37 5.36 9.19 -21.15
C ALA A 37 6.50 8.75 -22.09
N GLU A 38 7.57 8.21 -21.53
CA GLU A 38 8.74 7.67 -22.24
C GLU A 38 8.37 6.51 -23.19
N VAL A 39 7.20 5.89 -23.03
CA VAL A 39 6.69 4.86 -24.00
C VAL A 39 6.56 5.43 -25.41
N PHE A 40 6.34 6.74 -25.56
CA PHE A 40 6.25 7.43 -26.84
C PHE A 40 7.61 7.94 -27.37
N ASP A 41 8.66 7.87 -26.56
CA ASP A 41 10.02 8.20 -26.99
C ASP A 41 10.69 6.96 -27.62
N LYS A 42 10.82 6.98 -28.93
CA LYS A 42 11.43 5.89 -29.70
C LYS A 42 12.83 5.52 -29.18
N ARG A 43 13.62 6.50 -28.72
CA ARG A 43 14.96 6.25 -28.20
C ARG A 43 14.93 5.56 -26.83
N ALA A 44 13.98 5.92 -25.98
CA ALA A 44 13.81 5.28 -24.67
C ALA A 44 13.35 3.82 -24.85
N VAL A 45 12.43 3.56 -25.78
CA VAL A 45 11.98 2.20 -26.13
C VAL A 45 13.11 1.35 -26.69
N GLU A 46 13.88 1.86 -27.65
CA GLU A 46 15.03 1.17 -28.26
C GLU A 46 16.14 0.83 -27.26
N LYS A 47 16.28 1.64 -26.19
CA LYS A 47 17.26 1.42 -25.11
C LYS A 47 16.73 0.63 -23.93
N ASN A 48 15.47 0.12 -23.97
CA ASN A 48 14.79 -0.54 -22.86
C ASN A 48 14.76 0.31 -21.57
N GLN A 49 14.59 1.62 -21.70
CA GLN A 49 14.54 2.57 -20.57
C GLN A 49 13.11 2.85 -20.08
N VAL A 50 12.11 2.26 -20.71
CA VAL A 50 10.71 2.41 -20.30
C VAL A 50 10.43 1.48 -19.12
N VAL A 51 10.08 2.06 -17.98
CA VAL A 51 9.74 1.31 -16.75
C VAL A 51 8.28 1.59 -16.39
N PHE A 52 7.50 0.53 -16.21
CA PHE A 52 6.11 0.61 -15.74
C PHE A 52 6.11 0.51 -14.21
N HIS A 53 5.80 1.61 -13.55
CA HIS A 53 5.73 1.67 -12.09
C HIS A 53 4.36 1.22 -11.58
N GLU A 54 4.33 0.49 -10.49
CA GLU A 54 3.07 0.17 -9.80
C GLU A 54 2.42 1.45 -9.25
N VAL A 55 1.08 1.52 -9.28
CA VAL A 55 0.32 2.70 -8.83
C VAL A 55 0.45 2.90 -7.34
N SER A 56 0.53 1.80 -6.60
CA SER A 56 0.85 1.81 -5.18
C SER A 56 1.81 0.67 -4.86
N TYR A 57 2.79 0.93 -4.02
CA TYR A 57 3.83 -0.03 -3.64
C TYR A 57 4.13 0.09 -2.16
N ILE A 58 4.22 -1.06 -1.49
CA ILE A 58 4.62 -1.18 -0.09
C ILE A 58 5.84 -2.07 0.00
N GLU A 59 6.90 -1.59 0.64
CA GLU A 59 8.05 -2.40 1.00
C GLU A 59 8.13 -2.57 2.51
N VAL A 60 8.27 -3.81 2.96
CA VAL A 60 8.36 -4.14 4.38
C VAL A 60 9.49 -5.11 4.65
N LYS A 61 10.07 -4.99 5.84
CA LYS A 61 11.14 -5.85 6.34
C LYS A 61 10.68 -6.56 7.61
N PRO A 62 10.41 -7.86 7.58
CA PRO A 62 10.16 -8.63 8.78
C PRO A 62 11.43 -8.81 9.63
N HIS A 63 11.27 -8.67 10.93
CA HIS A 63 12.30 -8.94 11.94
C HIS A 63 11.85 -10.12 12.79
N VAL A 64 12.49 -11.27 12.59
CA VAL A 64 12.13 -12.52 13.25
C VAL A 64 13.11 -12.83 14.36
N VAL A 65 12.60 -13.14 15.54
CA VAL A 65 13.36 -13.62 16.70
C VAL A 65 12.88 -15.03 17.04
N GLY A 66 13.77 -16.00 17.01
CA GLY A 66 13.43 -17.37 17.39
C GLY A 66 13.27 -17.55 18.88
N ALA A 67 12.55 -18.58 19.31
CA ALA A 67 12.40 -18.94 20.71
C ALA A 67 13.77 -19.23 21.35
N HIS A 68 13.99 -18.76 22.58
CA HIS A 68 15.21 -19.00 23.34
C HIS A 68 14.89 -19.20 24.82
N GLY A 69 15.17 -20.41 25.35
CA GLY A 69 14.82 -20.76 26.72
C GLY A 69 13.32 -20.63 26.99
N HIS A 70 12.94 -19.75 27.90
CA HIS A 70 11.54 -19.44 28.22
C HIS A 70 10.95 -18.27 27.40
N THR A 71 11.77 -17.63 26.55
CA THR A 71 11.30 -16.52 25.71
C THR A 71 10.67 -17.08 24.43
N PRO A 72 9.40 -16.77 24.16
CA PRO A 72 8.72 -17.23 22.94
C PRO A 72 9.34 -16.60 21.69
N ALA A 73 9.13 -17.24 20.56
CA ALA A 73 9.48 -16.63 19.28
C ALA A 73 8.59 -15.42 19.02
N SER A 74 9.13 -14.45 18.30
CA SER A 74 8.40 -13.21 18.01
C SER A 74 8.78 -12.63 16.65
N VAL A 75 7.91 -11.82 16.10
CA VAL A 75 8.11 -11.11 14.85
C VAL A 75 7.70 -9.64 14.98
N ALA A 76 8.45 -8.76 14.36
CA ALA A 76 8.08 -7.37 14.14
C ALA A 76 8.18 -7.06 12.65
N VAL A 77 7.46 -6.04 12.20
CA VAL A 77 7.48 -5.57 10.82
C VAL A 77 7.96 -4.13 10.80
N GLU A 78 8.90 -3.83 9.91
CA GLU A 78 9.35 -2.48 9.61
C GLU A 78 8.85 -2.09 8.21
N LEU A 79 8.15 -0.96 8.13
CA LEU A 79 7.77 -0.35 6.86
C LEU A 79 8.96 0.44 6.33
N THR A 80 9.51 0.02 5.19
CA THR A 80 10.77 0.57 4.64
C THR A 80 10.55 1.50 3.46
N ASP A 81 9.46 1.32 2.71
CA ASP A 81 9.06 2.23 1.63
C ASP A 81 7.56 2.14 1.34
N PHE A 82 7.02 3.25 0.87
CA PHE A 82 5.66 3.36 0.35
C PHE A 82 5.63 4.40 -0.76
N SER A 83 5.05 4.05 -1.88
CA SER A 83 4.90 4.98 -3.00
C SER A 83 3.54 4.83 -3.67
N VAL A 84 3.03 5.96 -4.16
CA VAL A 84 1.79 6.04 -4.94
C VAL A 84 2.01 6.91 -6.17
N PHE A 85 1.45 6.50 -7.32
CA PHE A 85 1.56 7.22 -8.59
C PHE A 85 0.19 7.76 -9.04
N TYR A 86 -0.52 8.42 -8.11
CA TYR A 86 -1.77 9.09 -8.46
C TYR A 86 -1.49 10.36 -9.27
N SER A 87 -2.40 10.66 -10.20
CA SER A 87 -2.46 11.95 -10.89
C SER A 87 -3.88 12.49 -10.82
N GLN A 88 -4.02 13.74 -10.32
CA GLN A 88 -5.28 14.46 -10.31
C GLN A 88 -5.04 15.93 -10.68
N GLY A 89 -5.15 16.20 -11.95
CA GLY A 89 -4.87 17.50 -12.54
C GLY A 89 -3.42 17.64 -13.00
N SER A 90 -3.12 18.79 -13.54
CA SER A 90 -1.79 19.14 -14.06
C SER A 90 -1.30 20.44 -13.43
N ILE A 91 -0.05 20.44 -12.99
CA ILE A 91 0.62 21.65 -12.45
C ILE A 91 0.55 22.78 -13.48
N ALA A 92 0.85 22.49 -14.75
CA ALA A 92 0.81 23.47 -15.83
C ALA A 92 -0.57 24.11 -16.01
N ASN A 93 -1.63 23.29 -16.00
CA ASN A 93 -3.01 23.77 -16.11
C ASN A 93 -3.42 24.58 -14.88
N ALA A 94 -2.99 24.15 -13.69
CA ALA A 94 -3.26 24.89 -12.45
C ALA A 94 -2.60 26.28 -12.47
N GLU A 95 -1.34 26.37 -12.93
CA GLU A 95 -0.62 27.64 -13.07
C GLU A 95 -1.30 28.60 -14.06
N ALA A 96 -1.72 28.08 -15.21
CA ALA A 96 -2.39 28.87 -16.24
C ALA A 96 -3.74 29.44 -15.76
N ALA A 97 -4.53 28.61 -15.04
CA ALA A 97 -5.87 28.98 -14.59
C ALA A 97 -5.89 29.76 -13.26
N LEU A 98 -4.79 29.79 -12.50
CA LEU A 98 -4.76 30.37 -11.17
C LEU A 98 -4.76 31.90 -11.20
N LYS A 99 -5.72 32.51 -10.51
CA LYS A 99 -5.80 33.97 -10.31
C LYS A 99 -4.79 34.42 -9.26
N ASN A 100 -4.36 35.68 -9.32
CA ASN A 100 -3.48 36.28 -8.33
C ASN A 100 -4.04 36.15 -6.91
N LYS A 101 -3.18 35.98 -5.93
CA LYS A 101 -3.49 35.76 -4.50
C LYS A 101 -4.32 34.49 -4.24
N ARG A 102 -4.25 33.49 -5.11
CA ARG A 102 -4.91 32.19 -4.93
C ARG A 102 -3.88 31.06 -4.91
N SER A 103 -4.29 29.93 -4.37
CA SER A 103 -3.54 28.69 -4.40
C SER A 103 -4.45 27.52 -4.77
N ARG A 104 -3.83 26.48 -5.33
CA ARG A 104 -4.49 25.20 -5.65
C ARG A 104 -3.53 24.07 -5.32
N ILE A 105 -4.08 22.96 -4.86
CA ILE A 105 -3.34 21.71 -4.67
C ILE A 105 -3.59 20.84 -5.90
N VAL A 106 -2.51 20.26 -6.42
CA VAL A 106 -2.52 19.35 -7.56
C VAL A 106 -1.75 18.08 -7.15
N VAL A 107 -2.26 16.94 -7.58
CA VAL A 107 -1.56 15.66 -7.46
C VAL A 107 -1.09 15.26 -8.85
N GLU A 108 0.20 15.21 -9.06
CA GLU A 108 0.78 14.89 -10.37
C GLU A 108 1.98 13.94 -10.18
N LYS A 109 1.95 12.80 -10.87
CA LYS A 109 3.03 11.80 -10.88
C LYS A 109 3.53 11.40 -9.48
N GLY A 110 2.62 11.12 -8.58
CA GLY A 110 2.96 10.71 -7.22
C GLY A 110 3.51 11.81 -6.32
N GLN A 111 3.23 13.07 -6.62
CA GLN A 111 3.57 14.21 -5.76
C GLN A 111 2.36 15.12 -5.53
N ILE A 112 2.21 15.59 -4.31
CA ILE A 112 1.25 16.63 -3.98
C ILE A 112 1.98 17.97 -4.01
N VAL A 113 1.55 18.85 -4.90
CA VAL A 113 2.16 20.16 -5.11
C VAL A 113 1.11 21.23 -4.87
N LYS A 114 1.43 22.18 -3.98
CA LYS A 114 0.68 23.42 -3.81
C LYS A 114 1.23 24.46 -4.77
N VAL A 115 0.41 24.85 -5.73
CA VAL A 115 0.69 25.94 -6.65
C VAL A 115 0.04 27.20 -6.12
N SER A 116 0.79 28.27 -5.96
CA SER A 116 0.27 29.56 -5.49
C SER A 116 0.74 30.70 -6.41
N LYS A 117 -0.08 31.73 -6.51
CA LYS A 117 0.24 32.94 -7.29
C LYS A 117 0.12 34.15 -6.37
N ASP A 118 1.20 34.92 -6.27
CA ASP A 118 1.24 36.10 -5.43
C ASP A 118 0.45 37.28 -6.04
N ALA A 119 0.49 38.45 -5.37
CA ALA A 119 -0.19 39.67 -5.86
C ALA A 119 0.40 40.18 -7.17
N ARG A 120 1.66 39.87 -7.47
CA ARG A 120 2.37 40.30 -8.68
C ARG A 120 2.25 39.30 -9.83
N GLY A 121 1.54 38.18 -9.59
CA GLY A 121 1.41 37.11 -10.58
C GLY A 121 2.56 36.11 -10.61
N ILE A 122 3.49 36.17 -9.64
CA ILE A 122 4.60 35.23 -9.55
C ILE A 122 4.08 33.90 -9.00
N VAL A 123 4.38 32.83 -9.74
CA VAL A 123 4.00 31.46 -9.37
C VAL A 123 5.05 30.87 -8.43
N LYS A 124 4.58 30.28 -7.33
CA LYS A 124 5.40 29.47 -6.41
C LYS A 124 4.82 28.05 -6.36
N ARG A 125 5.70 27.07 -6.48
CA ARG A 125 5.42 25.65 -6.28
C ARG A 125 6.01 25.21 -4.94
N GLU A 126 5.24 24.43 -4.20
CA GLU A 126 5.64 23.87 -2.92
C GLU A 126 5.23 22.38 -2.91
N VAL A 127 6.21 21.48 -2.90
CA VAL A 127 5.97 20.04 -2.77
C VAL A 127 5.59 19.76 -1.33
N LEU A 128 4.44 19.12 -1.12
CA LEU A 128 3.91 18.80 0.21
C LEU A 128 4.25 17.37 0.65
N THR A 129 4.64 16.52 -0.29
CA THR A 129 5.06 15.12 -0.05
C THR A 129 6.54 14.96 -0.39
N GLU A 130 7.42 15.55 0.44
CA GLU A 130 8.87 15.47 0.23
C GLU A 130 9.42 14.09 0.58
N LYS A 131 8.79 13.43 1.55
CA LYS A 131 9.15 12.08 2.00
C LYS A 131 8.02 11.13 1.69
N TRP A 132 8.34 9.88 1.38
CA TRP A 132 7.34 8.85 1.16
C TRP A 132 6.40 8.66 2.37
N THR A 133 6.91 8.89 3.59
CA THR A 133 6.10 8.84 4.80
C THR A 133 5.00 9.91 4.84
N ASP A 134 5.13 11.01 4.09
CA ASP A 134 4.14 12.10 4.08
C ASP A 134 2.82 11.67 3.40
N TRP A 135 2.86 10.59 2.62
CA TRP A 135 1.69 9.98 2.01
C TRP A 135 0.85 9.14 2.96
N ILE A 136 1.43 8.68 4.08
CA ILE A 136 0.79 7.71 4.96
C ILE A 136 -0.03 8.42 6.04
N ASP A 137 -1.31 8.05 6.16
CA ASP A 137 -2.15 8.44 7.29
C ASP A 137 -2.00 7.45 8.45
N TYR A 138 -2.15 6.16 8.17
CA TYR A 138 -1.82 5.09 9.11
C TYR A 138 -1.37 3.82 8.39
N TRP A 139 -0.74 2.92 9.15
CA TRP A 139 -0.46 1.57 8.70
C TRP A 139 -0.66 0.56 9.82
N ALA A 140 -0.98 -0.67 9.44
CA ALA A 140 -1.36 -1.73 10.35
C ALA A 140 -0.77 -3.07 9.92
N VAL A 141 -0.64 -3.99 10.89
CA VAL A 141 -0.09 -5.33 10.68
C VAL A 141 -1.05 -6.37 11.25
N ASP A 142 -1.27 -7.39 10.47
CA ASP A 142 -1.83 -8.67 10.85
C ASP A 142 -0.67 -9.69 10.86
N PHE A 143 -0.38 -10.26 12.03
CA PHE A 143 0.74 -11.18 12.21
C PHE A 143 0.41 -12.65 11.89
N ASP A 144 -0.85 -12.96 11.56
CA ASP A 144 -1.30 -14.30 11.19
C ASP A 144 -2.48 -14.29 10.21
N PHE A 145 -2.28 -13.64 9.06
CA PHE A 145 -3.32 -13.29 8.09
C PHE A 145 -4.19 -14.47 7.62
N GLU A 146 -3.66 -15.69 7.61
CA GLU A 146 -4.45 -16.90 7.24
C GLU A 146 -5.23 -17.52 8.41
N SER A 147 -5.21 -16.90 9.59
CA SER A 147 -5.91 -17.41 10.78
C SER A 147 -7.42 -17.32 10.69
N LYS A 148 -7.94 -16.28 10.01
CA LYS A 148 -9.37 -15.97 9.97
C LYS A 148 -9.93 -15.95 8.56
N ARG A 149 -10.67 -16.99 8.23
CA ARG A 149 -11.36 -17.12 6.94
C ARG A 149 -12.58 -16.23 6.89
N GLU A 150 -12.83 -15.60 5.75
CA GLU A 150 -14.09 -14.94 5.49
C GLU A 150 -15.16 -15.98 5.13
N ILE A 151 -16.17 -16.10 6.00
CA ILE A 151 -17.29 -17.05 5.81
C ILE A 151 -18.56 -16.25 5.59
N VAL A 152 -19.22 -16.51 4.49
CA VAL A 152 -20.51 -15.92 4.13
C VAL A 152 -21.63 -16.98 4.20
N ARG A 153 -22.83 -16.54 4.52
CA ARG A 153 -24.02 -17.39 4.45
C ARG A 153 -24.68 -17.21 3.10
N VAL A 154 -24.77 -18.29 2.35
CA VAL A 154 -25.40 -18.33 1.02
C VAL A 154 -26.60 -19.25 1.10
N LYS A 155 -27.73 -18.84 0.50
CA LYS A 155 -28.89 -19.69 0.41
C LYS A 155 -28.67 -20.73 -0.70
N SER A 156 -28.74 -22.01 -0.34
CA SER A 156 -28.59 -23.10 -1.30
C SER A 156 -29.82 -23.15 -2.23
N GLU A 157 -29.59 -23.08 -3.53
CA GLU A 157 -30.66 -23.19 -4.53
C GLU A 157 -31.32 -24.61 -4.55
N ALA A 158 -30.59 -25.62 -4.07
CA ALA A 158 -31.02 -26.99 -4.09
C ALA A 158 -31.90 -27.36 -2.86
N THR A 159 -31.59 -26.82 -1.68
CA THR A 159 -32.20 -27.21 -0.41
C THR A 159 -33.04 -26.10 0.22
N ASP A 160 -32.99 -24.87 -0.29
CA ASP A 160 -33.58 -23.65 0.26
C ASP A 160 -33.08 -23.32 1.69
N GLU A 161 -32.01 -23.98 2.15
CA GLU A 161 -31.35 -23.78 3.44
C GLU A 161 -30.15 -22.85 3.33
N TRP A 162 -29.78 -22.23 4.48
CA TRP A 162 -28.59 -21.37 4.56
C TRP A 162 -27.34 -22.21 4.83
N GLU A 163 -26.35 -22.13 3.95
CA GLU A 163 -25.09 -22.81 4.08
C GLU A 163 -23.96 -21.79 4.33
N GLU A 164 -23.01 -22.14 5.20
CA GLU A 164 -21.80 -21.34 5.43
C GLU A 164 -20.73 -21.75 4.42
N THR A 165 -20.31 -20.79 3.60
CA THR A 165 -19.33 -21.02 2.55
C THR A 165 -18.15 -20.07 2.71
N TRP A 166 -16.93 -20.59 2.64
CA TRP A 166 -15.73 -19.78 2.60
C TRP A 166 -15.60 -19.07 1.23
N THR A 167 -15.42 -17.75 1.24
CA THR A 167 -15.31 -16.94 0.02
C THR A 167 -14.01 -17.18 -0.76
N GLY A 168 -13.01 -17.75 -0.11
CA GLY A 168 -11.64 -17.87 -0.64
C GLY A 168 -10.69 -16.87 0.00
N ASP A 169 -11.22 -15.86 0.69
CA ASP A 169 -10.49 -14.77 1.28
C ASP A 169 -10.29 -14.91 2.79
N PHE A 170 -9.37 -14.11 3.32
CA PHE A 170 -9.09 -13.99 4.74
C PHE A 170 -9.40 -12.57 5.21
N ILE A 171 -9.89 -12.47 6.45
CA ILE A 171 -10.21 -11.20 7.08
C ILE A 171 -8.92 -10.63 7.68
N PHE A 172 -8.55 -9.40 7.28
CA PHE A 172 -7.45 -8.69 7.91
C PHE A 172 -7.80 -8.32 9.34
N GLU A 173 -6.99 -8.78 10.29
CA GLU A 173 -7.10 -8.42 11.70
C GLU A 173 -6.04 -7.37 12.04
N ASN A 174 -6.49 -6.22 12.53
CA ASN A 174 -5.58 -5.15 12.93
C ASN A 174 -5.03 -5.45 14.33
N GLU A 175 -3.93 -6.21 14.39
CA GLU A 175 -3.29 -6.61 15.64
C GLU A 175 -2.32 -5.55 16.17
N TRP A 176 -1.78 -4.72 15.29
CA TRP A 176 -0.97 -3.56 15.61
C TRP A 176 -1.11 -2.48 14.55
N GLN A 177 -1.05 -1.21 15.00
CA GLN A 177 -1.13 -0.06 14.09
C GLN A 177 -0.35 1.14 14.60
N SER A 178 0.11 1.97 13.65
CA SER A 178 0.63 3.31 13.89
C SER A 178 -0.14 4.30 13.02
N PHE A 179 -0.60 5.41 13.61
CA PHE A 179 -1.45 6.39 12.93
C PHE A 179 -1.14 7.82 13.38
N ARG A 180 -1.38 8.75 12.48
CA ARG A 180 -1.22 10.18 12.75
C ARG A 180 -2.43 10.73 13.50
N THR A 181 -2.18 11.58 14.48
CA THR A 181 -3.23 12.34 15.17
C THR A 181 -3.11 13.83 14.89
N LYS A 182 -4.10 14.61 15.27
CA LYS A 182 -4.03 16.10 15.18
C LYS A 182 -2.92 16.68 16.05
N LYS A 183 -2.57 16.00 17.17
CA LYS A 183 -1.56 16.45 18.14
C LYS A 183 -0.18 15.89 17.84
N ASP A 184 -0.13 14.65 17.37
CA ASP A 184 1.11 13.97 17.01
C ASP A 184 1.02 13.47 15.57
N ARG A 185 1.88 13.99 14.71
CA ARG A 185 1.97 13.67 13.29
C ARG A 185 3.06 12.65 12.98
N SER A 186 3.76 12.16 14.00
CA SER A 186 4.76 11.10 13.83
C SER A 186 4.11 9.76 13.52
N LEU A 187 4.88 8.88 12.89
CA LEU A 187 4.52 7.48 12.67
C LEU A 187 5.66 6.61 13.19
N GLU A 188 5.31 5.55 13.90
CA GLU A 188 6.25 4.47 14.17
C GLU A 188 6.40 3.63 12.91
N MET A 189 7.62 3.56 12.39
CA MET A 189 7.89 2.84 11.14
C MET A 189 8.22 1.35 11.38
N LYS A 190 8.26 0.93 12.63
CA LYS A 190 8.46 -0.45 13.04
C LYS A 190 7.43 -0.82 14.11
N SER A 191 6.78 -1.97 13.91
CA SER A 191 5.84 -2.49 14.90
C SER A 191 6.56 -2.96 16.19
N VAL A 192 5.80 -3.16 17.26
CA VAL A 192 6.27 -3.94 18.40
C VAL A 192 6.50 -5.39 17.98
N PHE A 193 7.30 -6.12 18.75
CA PHE A 193 7.45 -7.55 18.57
C PHE A 193 6.18 -8.27 19.06
N HIS A 194 5.57 -9.03 18.18
CA HIS A 194 4.42 -9.86 18.45
C HIS A 194 4.86 -11.30 18.68
N GLU A 195 4.42 -11.91 19.78
CA GLU A 195 4.73 -13.32 20.10
C GLU A 195 3.99 -14.24 19.13
N CYS A 196 4.68 -15.25 18.62
CA CYS A 196 4.10 -16.17 17.66
C CYS A 196 4.67 -17.60 17.79
N GLN A 197 3.87 -18.56 17.35
CA GLN A 197 4.34 -19.94 17.29
C GLN A 197 5.36 -20.13 16.15
N PRO A 198 6.40 -20.95 16.34
CA PRO A 198 7.32 -21.31 15.27
C PRO A 198 6.60 -21.95 14.09
N GLY A 199 7.07 -21.65 12.88
CA GLY A 199 6.50 -22.19 11.65
C GLY A 199 6.42 -21.15 10.53
N ARG A 200 5.84 -21.55 9.41
CA ARG A 200 5.58 -20.65 8.29
C ARG A 200 4.31 -19.85 8.58
N ARG A 201 4.37 -18.53 8.39
CA ARG A 201 3.26 -17.60 8.55
C ARG A 201 3.19 -16.62 7.39
N LYS A 202 2.04 -16.08 7.17
CA LYS A 202 1.85 -14.92 6.30
C LYS A 202 1.48 -13.71 7.17
N LEU A 203 2.28 -12.67 7.04
CA LEU A 203 2.01 -11.37 7.64
C LEU A 203 1.36 -10.51 6.59
N ALA A 204 0.26 -9.83 6.91
CA ALA A 204 -0.30 -8.81 6.04
C ALA A 204 0.00 -7.42 6.59
N VAL A 205 0.38 -6.51 5.71
CA VAL A 205 0.63 -5.11 6.05
C VAL A 205 -0.27 -4.25 5.19
N LYS A 206 -1.09 -3.45 5.84
CA LYS A 206 -1.99 -2.50 5.21
C LYS A 206 -1.51 -1.09 5.48
N VAL A 207 -1.40 -0.28 4.44
CA VAL A 207 -1.12 1.15 4.51
C VAL A 207 -2.32 1.90 3.97
N VAL A 208 -2.79 2.90 4.71
CA VAL A 208 -3.82 3.82 4.26
C VAL A 208 -3.19 5.19 4.04
N ASP A 209 -3.36 5.71 2.85
CA ASP A 209 -2.82 7.00 2.48
C ASP A 209 -3.69 8.17 2.99
N ILE A 210 -3.16 9.39 2.86
CA ILE A 210 -3.85 10.62 3.32
C ILE A 210 -5.15 10.93 2.57
N PHE A 211 -5.48 10.19 1.51
CA PHE A 211 -6.76 10.28 0.78
C PHE A 211 -7.73 9.16 1.17
N GLY A 212 -7.30 8.23 2.04
CA GLY A 212 -8.11 7.13 2.52
C GLY A 212 -8.07 5.90 1.61
N ASN A 213 -7.16 5.84 0.63
CA ASN A 213 -6.99 4.61 -0.15
C ASN A 213 -6.12 3.63 0.62
N ASP A 214 -6.54 2.39 0.66
CA ASP A 214 -5.77 1.33 1.30
C ASP A 214 -5.00 0.49 0.27
N THR A 215 -3.80 0.10 0.67
CA THR A 215 -2.93 -0.81 -0.08
C THR A 215 -2.45 -1.87 0.88
N MET A 216 -2.47 -3.13 0.48
CA MET A 216 -2.04 -4.25 1.32
C MET A 216 -0.98 -5.09 0.61
N THR A 217 0.03 -5.51 1.36
CA THR A 217 1.01 -6.50 0.93
C THR A 217 1.06 -7.67 1.89
N ILE A 218 1.35 -8.86 1.38
CA ILE A 218 1.44 -10.09 2.17
C ILE A 218 2.86 -10.63 2.06
N VAL A 219 3.50 -10.85 3.21
CA VAL A 219 4.87 -11.35 3.29
C VAL A 219 4.91 -12.68 4.02
N ALA A 220 5.47 -13.69 3.39
CA ALA A 220 5.69 -14.99 4.01
C ALA A 220 6.97 -14.97 4.87
N VAL A 221 6.85 -15.38 6.11
CA VAL A 221 7.97 -15.50 7.05
C VAL A 221 8.08 -16.94 7.58
N ASN A 222 9.28 -17.35 7.94
CA ASN A 222 9.52 -18.60 8.64
C ASN A 222 10.08 -18.30 10.03
N ILE A 223 9.32 -18.64 11.06
CA ILE A 223 9.67 -18.43 12.46
C ILE A 223 10.43 -19.67 12.95
N PRO A 224 11.72 -19.56 13.33
CA PRO A 224 12.50 -20.71 13.74
C PRO A 224 12.07 -21.25 15.11
N LYS A 225 12.11 -22.58 15.27
CA LYS A 225 11.79 -23.26 16.54
C LYS A 225 12.82 -22.98 17.65
N ASN A 226 14.08 -22.76 17.25
CA ASN A 226 15.18 -22.46 18.20
C ASN A 226 15.97 -21.27 17.66
N GLY A 227 16.26 -20.31 18.52
CA GLY A 227 17.05 -19.14 18.17
C GLY A 227 18.51 -19.53 17.84
N LYS A 228 18.77 -19.85 16.58
CA LYS A 228 20.12 -19.67 16.05
C LYS A 228 20.19 -18.22 15.56
N ASN A 229 20.94 -17.41 16.27
CA ASN A 229 21.30 -16.07 15.81
C ASN A 229 21.85 -16.18 14.39
N GLY A 230 21.08 -15.72 13.42
CA GLY A 230 21.54 -15.49 12.06
C GLY A 230 22.42 -14.26 11.96
N GLY A 231 23.44 -14.19 12.80
CA GLY A 231 24.53 -13.25 12.63
C GLY A 231 25.49 -13.83 11.59
N LYS A 232 25.29 -13.52 10.32
CA LYS A 232 26.38 -13.52 9.36
C LYS A 232 26.92 -12.10 9.27
N LYS A 233 28.23 -12.04 9.58
CA LYS A 233 29.12 -10.89 9.41
C LYS A 233 29.04 -10.31 8.02
#